data_60f8609e42795e8df73c24659e494a46
#
_entry.id   60f8609e42795e8df73c24659e494a46
#
_cell.length_a   1.000
_cell.length_b   1.000
_cell.length_c   1.000
_cell.angle_alpha   90.00
_cell.angle_beta   90.00
_cell.angle_gamma   90.00
#
_symmetry.space_group_name_H-M   'P 1'
#
loop_
_entity.id
_entity.type
_entity.pdbx_description
1 polymer ?
#
loop_
_entity_poly.entity_id
_entity_poly.type
_entity_poly.pdbx_seq_one_letter_code
_entity_poly.pdbx_strand_id
1 'polypeptide(L)'
;MWRGMNVSFRDMLFLLVFAYLVIGAVALAHVRKKQEEVSGASPPGSVIVDIHWDDKVDADVDLWVQAPGDVPVGYSNKAGMIFNLLRDDLGHSGDPVSMNYEISYGRGLWPGEYTVNAHLYRSADGRFPVSVTAKVQVRSSEGVVKNLLQSVVQLDHVGQETTVFRFQLDDKGHLVPGSLSRIHKDLRAAWSKSERK
;
A
#
# COMPACT_ATOMS: atom_id res chain seq x y z
N MET A 1 -12.61 53.82 44.15
CA MET A 1 -12.95 53.79 42.71
C MET A 1 -12.22 52.70 41.92
N TRP A 2 -11.76 51.61 42.54
CA TRP A 2 -10.94 50.55 41.89
C TRP A 2 -11.54 49.16 41.86
N ARG A 3 -12.74 48.95 42.43
CA ARG A 3 -13.40 47.63 42.46
C ARG A 3 -14.08 47.19 41.12
N GLY A 4 -14.49 48.15 40.29
CA GLY A 4 -15.20 47.86 39.05
C GLY A 4 -14.29 47.36 37.90
N MET A 5 -13.03 47.82 37.90
CA MET A 5 -12.08 47.47 36.87
C MET A 5 -11.60 46.02 36.95
N ASN A 6 -11.52 45.46 38.17
CA ASN A 6 -11.11 44.07 38.38
C ASN A 6 -12.20 43.05 37.96
N VAL A 7 -13.48 43.42 38.06
CA VAL A 7 -14.61 42.56 37.63
C VAL A 7 -14.66 42.51 36.11
N SER A 8 -14.59 43.65 35.43
CA SER A 8 -14.60 43.72 33.96
C SER A 8 -13.40 43.02 33.31
N PHE A 9 -12.19 43.14 33.90
CA PHE A 9 -10.98 42.44 33.43
C PHE A 9 -11.13 40.92 33.61
N ARG A 10 -11.68 40.46 34.72
CA ARG A 10 -11.91 39.07 35.00
C ARG A 10 -12.94 38.46 34.05
N ASP A 11 -14.04 39.21 33.78
CA ASP A 11 -15.08 38.78 32.85
C ASP A 11 -14.55 38.72 31.42
N MET A 12 -13.73 39.66 31.00
CA MET A 12 -13.02 39.61 29.71
C MET A 12 -12.10 38.39 29.61
N LEU A 13 -11.35 38.06 30.67
CA LEU A 13 -10.49 36.86 30.70
C LEU A 13 -11.31 35.60 30.60
N PHE A 14 -12.42 35.48 31.30
CA PHE A 14 -13.32 34.33 31.19
C PHE A 14 -13.90 34.18 29.78
N LEU A 15 -14.30 35.25 29.14
CA LEU A 15 -14.81 35.22 27.76
C LEU A 15 -13.71 34.79 26.77
N LEU A 16 -12.47 35.22 26.96
CA LEU A 16 -11.32 34.81 26.15
C LEU A 16 -11.05 33.32 26.33
N VAL A 17 -10.98 32.82 27.55
CA VAL A 17 -10.77 31.39 27.84
C VAL A 17 -11.91 30.55 27.25
N PHE A 18 -13.16 31.00 27.42
CA PHE A 18 -14.30 30.31 26.85
C PHE A 18 -14.24 30.26 25.31
N ALA A 19 -13.89 31.38 24.66
CA ALA A 19 -13.69 31.42 23.20
C ALA A 19 -12.62 30.44 22.73
N TYR A 20 -11.48 30.36 23.41
CA TYR A 20 -10.43 29.38 23.11
C TYR A 20 -10.88 27.94 23.31
N LEU A 21 -11.66 27.64 24.34
CA LEU A 21 -12.21 26.29 24.55
C LEU A 21 -13.19 25.90 23.43
N VAL A 22 -14.06 26.83 23.00
CA VAL A 22 -14.98 26.59 21.88
C VAL A 22 -14.22 26.38 20.57
N ILE A 23 -13.22 27.21 20.27
CA ILE A 23 -12.37 27.06 19.08
C ILE A 23 -11.63 25.72 19.12
N GLY A 24 -11.07 25.36 20.27
CA GLY A 24 -10.38 24.09 20.50
C GLY A 24 -11.32 22.89 20.28
N ALA A 25 -12.53 22.94 20.81
CA ALA A 25 -13.54 21.88 20.62
C ALA A 25 -13.96 21.74 19.15
N VAL A 26 -14.18 22.85 18.44
CA VAL A 26 -14.50 22.86 17.01
C VAL A 26 -13.33 22.33 16.18
N ALA A 27 -12.10 22.73 16.49
CA ALA A 27 -10.89 22.24 15.81
C ALA A 27 -10.72 20.73 16.01
N LEU A 28 -10.90 20.22 17.24
CA LEU A 28 -10.86 18.78 17.54
C LEU A 28 -11.96 18.01 16.81
N ALA A 29 -13.17 18.54 16.73
CA ALA A 29 -14.25 17.92 15.98
C ALA A 29 -13.95 17.87 14.47
N HIS A 30 -13.33 18.91 13.90
CA HIS A 30 -12.91 18.96 12.51
C HIS A 30 -11.77 17.97 12.20
N VAL A 31 -10.78 17.85 13.10
CA VAL A 31 -9.70 16.89 12.97
C VAL A 31 -10.23 15.45 13.03
N ARG A 32 -11.14 15.15 13.96
CA ARG A 32 -11.79 13.84 14.05
C ARG A 32 -12.62 13.53 12.80
N LYS A 33 -13.43 14.47 12.32
CA LYS A 33 -14.24 14.30 11.11
C LYS A 33 -13.35 14.06 9.87
N LYS A 34 -12.24 14.80 9.73
CA LYS A 34 -11.29 14.58 8.64
C LYS A 34 -10.61 13.20 8.74
N GLN A 35 -10.34 12.71 9.94
CA GLN A 35 -9.77 11.38 10.16
C GLN A 35 -10.80 10.28 9.84
N GLU A 36 -12.07 10.48 10.12
CA GLU A 36 -13.17 9.58 9.75
C GLU A 36 -13.44 9.61 8.23
N GLU A 37 -13.37 10.77 7.57
CA GLU A 37 -13.52 10.89 6.12
C GLU A 37 -12.34 10.26 5.35
N VAL A 38 -11.12 10.35 5.88
CA VAL A 38 -9.95 9.65 5.30
C VAL A 38 -10.03 8.15 5.57
N SER A 39 -10.60 7.71 6.70
CA SER A 39 -10.88 6.30 6.96
C SER A 39 -12.12 5.78 6.22
N GLY A 40 -13.00 6.67 5.78
CA GLY A 40 -14.18 6.32 4.98
C GLY A 40 -13.89 6.01 3.50
N ALA A 41 -12.75 6.47 2.96
CA ALA A 41 -12.22 5.98 1.70
C ALA A 41 -11.53 4.63 1.95
N SER A 42 -12.33 3.62 2.20
CA SER A 42 -11.84 2.25 2.31
C SER A 42 -11.13 1.86 1.03
N PRO A 43 -9.81 1.56 1.03
CA PRO A 43 -9.15 1.00 -0.14
C PRO A 43 -9.97 -0.20 -0.63
N PRO A 44 -10.23 -0.32 -1.93
CA PRO A 44 -11.00 -1.43 -2.45
C PRO A 44 -10.18 -2.72 -2.31
N GLY A 45 -10.53 -3.59 -1.38
CA GLY A 45 -9.88 -4.89 -1.26
C GLY A 45 -9.58 -5.29 0.18
N SER A 46 -9.43 -6.58 0.37
CA SER A 46 -9.11 -7.19 1.68
C SER A 46 -7.62 -7.50 1.82
N VAL A 47 -6.91 -7.70 0.69
CA VAL A 47 -5.45 -7.82 0.63
C VAL A 47 -4.94 -6.70 -0.25
N ILE A 48 -3.95 -5.97 0.22
CA ILE A 48 -3.30 -4.88 -0.51
C ILE A 48 -1.83 -5.25 -0.61
N VAL A 49 -1.30 -5.22 -1.82
CA VAL A 49 0.13 -5.44 -2.09
C VAL A 49 0.65 -4.22 -2.83
N ASP A 50 1.68 -3.61 -2.31
CA ASP A 50 2.36 -2.49 -2.93
C ASP A 50 3.87 -2.69 -2.98
N ILE A 51 4.49 -2.14 -4.00
CA ILE A 51 5.94 -2.01 -4.13
C ILE A 51 6.30 -0.54 -4.36
N HIS A 52 7.43 -0.13 -3.81
CA HIS A 52 8.00 1.20 -3.96
C HIS A 52 9.50 1.12 -4.22
N TRP A 53 10.01 2.01 -5.06
CA TRP A 53 11.44 2.21 -5.26
C TRP A 53 11.76 3.71 -5.24
N ASP A 54 13.06 4.07 -5.24
CA ASP A 54 13.49 5.47 -5.13
C ASP A 54 12.92 6.31 -6.29
N ASP A 55 12.19 7.38 -5.95
CA ASP A 55 11.56 8.30 -6.92
C ASP A 55 12.57 8.99 -7.84
N LYS A 56 13.87 8.97 -7.50
CA LYS A 56 14.95 9.53 -8.30
C LYS A 56 15.53 8.56 -9.33
N VAL A 57 15.09 7.31 -9.32
CA VAL A 57 15.55 6.27 -10.23
C VAL A 57 14.54 6.12 -11.36
N ASP A 58 14.96 6.38 -12.61
CA ASP A 58 14.13 6.13 -13.80
C ASP A 58 14.16 4.64 -14.13
N ALA A 59 13.41 3.88 -13.34
CA ALA A 59 13.22 2.45 -13.52
C ALA A 59 11.74 2.10 -13.57
N ASP A 60 11.43 1.10 -14.37
CA ASP A 60 10.12 0.48 -14.52
C ASP A 60 10.17 -0.87 -13.81
N VAL A 61 9.48 -0.97 -12.68
CA VAL A 61 9.47 -2.16 -11.81
C VAL A 61 8.06 -2.69 -11.68
N ASP A 62 7.81 -3.85 -12.27
CA ASP A 62 6.50 -4.50 -12.27
C ASP A 62 6.22 -5.27 -10.97
N LEU A 63 5.06 -5.07 -10.42
CA LEU A 63 4.48 -5.92 -9.39
C LEU A 63 3.75 -7.11 -10.02
N TRP A 64 4.11 -8.31 -9.61
CA TRP A 64 3.38 -9.52 -9.94
C TRP A 64 2.83 -10.17 -8.67
N VAL A 65 1.55 -10.48 -8.65
CA VAL A 65 0.88 -11.12 -7.52
C VAL A 65 0.06 -12.32 -7.98
N GLN A 66 0.00 -13.35 -7.14
CA GLN A 66 -0.88 -14.50 -7.35
C GLN A 66 -1.55 -14.88 -6.04
N ALA A 67 -2.87 -15.03 -6.07
CA ALA A 67 -3.66 -15.55 -4.97
C ALA A 67 -3.87 -17.07 -5.11
N PRO A 68 -4.33 -17.76 -4.05
CA PRO A 68 -4.65 -19.20 -4.11
C PRO A 68 -5.65 -19.52 -5.21
N GLY A 69 -5.30 -20.45 -6.10
CA GLY A 69 -6.18 -20.92 -7.18
C GLY A 69 -6.46 -19.91 -8.30
N ASP A 70 -5.80 -18.75 -8.29
CA ASP A 70 -5.98 -17.69 -9.28
C ASP A 70 -4.79 -17.61 -10.26
N VAL A 71 -4.98 -16.86 -11.34
CA VAL A 71 -3.93 -16.55 -12.32
C VAL A 71 -3.01 -15.46 -11.79
N PRO A 72 -1.73 -15.40 -12.22
CA PRO A 72 -0.86 -14.27 -11.92
C PRO A 72 -1.39 -12.96 -12.50
N VAL A 73 -1.32 -11.90 -11.69
CA VAL A 73 -1.71 -10.53 -12.05
C VAL A 73 -0.48 -9.64 -12.05
N GLY A 74 -0.30 -8.86 -13.10
CA GLY A 74 0.79 -7.91 -13.35
C GLY A 74 0.49 -7.10 -14.60
N TYR A 75 1.47 -6.38 -15.14
CA TYR A 75 1.27 -5.44 -16.25
C TYR A 75 0.58 -6.05 -17.48
N SER A 76 0.89 -7.29 -17.86
CA SER A 76 0.30 -7.95 -19.04
C SER A 76 -1.00 -8.68 -18.74
N ASN A 77 -1.35 -8.88 -17.47
CA ASN A 77 -2.63 -9.43 -17.01
C ASN A 77 -3.10 -8.64 -15.79
N LYS A 78 -3.80 -7.54 -16.02
CA LYS A 78 -4.16 -6.58 -14.97
C LYS A 78 -5.28 -7.05 -14.03
N ALA A 79 -5.95 -8.18 -14.34
CA ALA A 79 -7.06 -8.68 -13.53
C ALA A 79 -7.12 -10.20 -13.49
N GLY A 80 -7.23 -10.76 -12.27
CA GLY A 80 -7.62 -12.12 -11.97
C GLY A 80 -9.01 -12.15 -11.30
N MET A 81 -9.39 -13.31 -10.78
CA MET A 81 -10.61 -13.43 -9.97
C MET A 81 -10.46 -12.69 -8.64
N ILE A 82 -9.27 -12.69 -8.06
CA ILE A 82 -8.99 -12.16 -6.73
C ILE A 82 -8.27 -10.83 -6.84
N PHE A 83 -7.12 -10.75 -7.51
CA PHE A 83 -6.33 -9.53 -7.62
C PHE A 83 -6.66 -8.70 -8.85
N ASN A 84 -6.50 -7.37 -8.69
CA ASN A 84 -6.40 -6.41 -9.79
C ASN A 84 -5.19 -5.50 -9.57
N LEU A 85 -4.37 -5.32 -10.61
CA LEU A 85 -3.35 -4.27 -10.66
C LEU A 85 -4.06 -2.93 -10.91
N LEU A 86 -3.91 -1.98 -9.98
CA LEU A 86 -4.57 -0.68 -10.08
C LEU A 86 -3.64 0.42 -10.59
N ARG A 87 -2.35 0.32 -10.31
CA ARG A 87 -1.34 1.22 -10.83
C ARG A 87 -0.21 0.41 -11.44
N ASP A 88 0.12 0.75 -12.64
CA ASP A 88 1.21 0.27 -13.48
C ASP A 88 2.11 1.49 -13.74
N ASP A 89 3.30 1.50 -13.16
CA ASP A 89 4.22 2.62 -13.17
C ASP A 89 5.34 2.38 -14.19
N LEU A 90 5.43 3.25 -15.18
CA LEU A 90 6.40 3.14 -16.26
C LEU A 90 7.72 3.89 -15.99
N GLY A 91 7.99 4.25 -14.73
CA GLY A 91 9.07 5.15 -14.35
C GLY A 91 8.78 6.59 -14.80
N HIS A 92 9.80 7.41 -15.03
CA HIS A 92 9.62 8.83 -15.39
C HIS A 92 8.99 9.04 -16.77
N SER A 93 8.85 7.99 -17.58
CA SER A 93 8.28 8.08 -18.93
C SER A 93 6.77 8.16 -18.91
N GLY A 94 6.23 9.38 -19.04
CA GLY A 94 4.79 9.61 -19.21
C GLY A 94 3.98 9.55 -17.90
N ASP A 95 4.64 9.49 -16.76
CA ASP A 95 3.97 9.53 -15.46
C ASP A 95 3.77 10.97 -14.98
N PRO A 96 2.52 11.41 -14.70
CA PRO A 96 2.23 12.71 -14.13
C PRO A 96 2.57 12.82 -12.63
N VAL A 97 2.91 11.70 -11.98
CA VAL A 97 3.20 11.62 -10.55
C VAL A 97 4.64 11.17 -10.34
N SER A 98 5.44 12.00 -9.68
CA SER A 98 6.86 11.73 -9.41
C SER A 98 7.11 10.67 -8.33
N MET A 99 6.16 9.77 -8.06
CA MET A 99 6.30 8.69 -7.07
C MET A 99 6.34 7.34 -7.77
N ASN A 100 7.42 6.62 -7.54
CA ASN A 100 7.66 5.30 -8.09
C ASN A 100 6.99 4.22 -7.22
N TYR A 101 5.82 3.74 -7.63
CA TYR A 101 5.13 2.65 -6.95
C TYR A 101 4.13 1.93 -7.82
N GLU A 102 3.92 0.66 -7.54
CA GLU A 102 2.81 -0.12 -8.07
C GLU A 102 1.98 -0.72 -6.95
N ILE A 103 0.69 -0.92 -7.22
CA ILE A 103 -0.25 -1.42 -6.22
C ILE A 103 -1.28 -2.36 -6.83
N SER A 104 -1.54 -3.46 -6.12
CA SER A 104 -2.55 -4.44 -6.45
C SER A 104 -3.49 -4.68 -5.27
N TYR A 105 -4.78 -4.83 -5.57
CA TYR A 105 -5.81 -5.09 -4.56
C TYR A 105 -6.47 -6.44 -4.78
N GLY A 106 -6.57 -7.22 -3.68
CA GLY A 106 -7.25 -8.51 -3.65
C GLY A 106 -8.66 -8.41 -3.05
N ARG A 107 -9.64 -9.03 -3.71
CA ARG A 107 -11.02 -9.14 -3.23
C ARG A 107 -11.14 -10.33 -2.29
N GLY A 108 -11.53 -10.08 -1.04
CA GLY A 108 -11.66 -11.11 -0.03
C GLY A 108 -10.31 -11.61 0.52
N LEU A 109 -10.40 -12.42 1.57
CA LEU A 109 -9.30 -13.13 2.18
C LEU A 109 -9.50 -14.61 1.90
N TRP A 110 -8.76 -15.16 0.96
CA TRP A 110 -8.86 -16.56 0.56
C TRP A 110 -7.78 -17.37 1.26
N PRO A 111 -8.10 -18.52 1.85
CA PRO A 111 -7.10 -19.37 2.47
C PRO A 111 -6.20 -20.02 1.43
N GLY A 112 -4.90 -20.09 1.72
CA GLY A 112 -3.90 -20.71 0.86
C GLY A 112 -2.71 -19.83 0.54
N GLU A 113 -1.90 -20.24 -0.44
CA GLU A 113 -0.64 -19.61 -0.79
C GLU A 113 -0.82 -18.37 -1.65
N TYR A 114 -0.22 -17.27 -1.20
CA TYR A 114 -0.01 -16.04 -1.95
C TYR A 114 1.44 -15.93 -2.38
N THR A 115 1.67 -15.39 -3.56
CA THR A 115 3.02 -15.09 -4.09
C THR A 115 3.08 -13.65 -4.54
N VAL A 116 4.18 -12.96 -4.18
CA VAL A 116 4.47 -11.59 -4.57
C VAL A 116 5.86 -11.54 -5.16
N ASN A 117 5.97 -11.10 -6.41
CA ASN A 117 7.23 -10.90 -7.12
C ASN A 117 7.41 -9.43 -7.50
N ALA A 118 8.66 -9.00 -7.55
CA ALA A 118 9.09 -7.76 -8.20
C ALA A 118 9.90 -8.13 -9.44
N HIS A 119 9.65 -7.47 -10.57
CA HIS A 119 10.34 -7.67 -11.83
C HIS A 119 10.90 -6.34 -12.34
N LEU A 120 12.18 -6.27 -12.66
CA LEU A 120 12.78 -5.08 -13.26
C LEU A 120 12.61 -5.15 -14.79
N TYR A 121 11.65 -4.41 -15.30
CA TYR A 121 11.39 -4.34 -16.74
C TYR A 121 12.42 -3.46 -17.46
N ARG A 122 12.73 -2.27 -16.88
CA ARG A 122 13.64 -1.29 -17.49
C ARG A 122 14.35 -0.46 -16.40
N SER A 123 15.59 -0.07 -16.68
CA SER A 123 16.31 0.97 -15.95
C SER A 123 16.93 1.91 -16.98
N ALA A 124 16.35 3.09 -17.15
CA ALA A 124 16.76 4.04 -18.21
C ALA A 124 18.05 4.74 -17.85
N ASP A 125 18.32 4.97 -16.59
CA ASP A 125 19.56 5.58 -16.09
C ASP A 125 20.68 4.56 -15.80
N GLY A 126 20.42 3.26 -16.01
CA GLY A 126 21.39 2.18 -15.82
C GLY A 126 21.86 2.01 -14.38
N ARG A 127 21.12 2.51 -13.40
CA ARG A 127 21.44 2.34 -11.98
C ARG A 127 21.05 0.96 -11.49
N PHE A 128 22.02 0.29 -10.89
CA PHE A 128 21.86 -1.02 -10.25
C PHE A 128 22.64 -1.08 -8.94
N PRO A 129 22.18 -1.85 -7.94
CA PRO A 129 20.86 -2.49 -7.89
C PRO A 129 19.72 -1.48 -7.71
N VAL A 130 18.53 -1.83 -8.20
CA VAL A 130 17.29 -1.11 -7.85
C VAL A 130 16.74 -1.71 -6.58
N SER A 131 16.67 -0.89 -5.53
CA SER A 131 16.14 -1.30 -4.22
C SER A 131 14.62 -1.15 -4.20
N VAL A 132 13.90 -2.23 -4.01
CA VAL A 132 12.43 -2.27 -4.02
C VAL A 132 11.91 -2.69 -2.65
N THR A 133 11.10 -1.84 -2.05
CA THR A 133 10.35 -2.16 -0.82
C THR A 133 8.98 -2.70 -1.18
N ALA A 134 8.68 -3.91 -0.76
CA ALA A 134 7.35 -4.50 -0.92
C ALA A 134 6.63 -4.60 0.42
N LYS A 135 5.30 -4.37 0.39
CA LYS A 135 4.42 -4.51 1.54
C LYS A 135 3.21 -5.34 1.19
N VAL A 136 2.76 -6.12 2.16
CA VAL A 136 1.46 -6.81 2.14
C VAL A 136 0.66 -6.34 3.33
N GLN A 137 -0.53 -5.85 3.06
CA GLN A 137 -1.47 -5.39 4.08
C GLN A 137 -2.75 -6.20 3.97
N VAL A 138 -3.38 -6.45 5.10
CA VAL A 138 -4.70 -7.08 5.15
C VAL A 138 -5.68 -6.17 5.87
N ARG A 139 -6.93 -6.16 5.38
CA ARG A 139 -8.02 -5.45 6.02
C ARG A 139 -8.86 -6.45 6.81
N SER A 140 -9.08 -6.15 8.09
CA SER A 140 -10.03 -6.90 8.91
C SER A 140 -11.48 -6.64 8.48
N SER A 141 -12.39 -7.49 8.93
CA SER A 141 -13.84 -7.29 8.78
C SER A 141 -14.34 -5.97 9.38
N GLU A 142 -13.62 -5.41 10.32
CA GLU A 142 -13.89 -4.12 10.96
C GLU A 142 -13.36 -2.93 10.16
N GLY A 143 -12.75 -3.17 9.00
CA GLY A 143 -12.20 -2.13 8.12
C GLY A 143 -10.79 -1.65 8.49
N VAL A 144 -10.18 -2.20 9.55
CA VAL A 144 -8.83 -1.82 9.98
C VAL A 144 -7.79 -2.47 9.08
N VAL A 145 -6.92 -1.65 8.48
CA VAL A 145 -5.78 -2.12 7.67
C VAL A 145 -4.58 -2.36 8.56
N LYS A 146 -3.99 -3.55 8.47
CA LYS A 146 -2.78 -3.95 9.21
C LYS A 146 -1.68 -4.36 8.25
N ASN A 147 -0.45 -3.92 8.52
CA ASN A 147 0.72 -4.46 7.84
C ASN A 147 0.92 -5.91 8.24
N LEU A 148 0.91 -6.81 7.27
CA LEU A 148 1.15 -8.22 7.46
C LEU A 148 2.62 -8.56 7.25
N LEU A 149 3.20 -8.11 6.12
CA LEU A 149 4.58 -8.35 5.71
C LEU A 149 5.18 -7.07 5.11
N GLN A 150 6.48 -6.88 5.33
CA GLN A 150 7.28 -5.87 4.65
C GLN A 150 8.70 -6.40 4.42
N SER A 151 9.27 -6.14 3.25
CA SER A 151 10.64 -6.52 2.94
C SER A 151 11.22 -5.62 1.87
N VAL A 152 12.56 -5.60 1.80
CA VAL A 152 13.32 -4.98 0.74
C VAL A 152 14.02 -6.06 -0.06
N VAL A 153 13.99 -5.94 -1.39
CA VAL A 153 14.77 -6.77 -2.32
C VAL A 153 15.61 -5.89 -3.24
N GLN A 154 16.68 -6.46 -3.77
CA GLN A 154 17.55 -5.80 -4.73
C GLN A 154 17.34 -6.45 -6.10
N LEU A 155 17.18 -5.62 -7.12
CA LEU A 155 17.10 -6.03 -8.51
C LEU A 155 18.38 -5.59 -9.21
N ASP A 156 19.20 -6.56 -9.60
CA ASP A 156 20.59 -6.33 -10.03
C ASP A 156 20.73 -6.14 -11.54
N HIS A 157 19.72 -6.54 -12.32
CA HIS A 157 19.72 -6.41 -13.76
C HIS A 157 18.30 -6.38 -14.36
N VAL A 158 18.17 -5.78 -15.53
CA VAL A 158 16.93 -5.78 -16.31
C VAL A 158 16.53 -7.22 -16.66
N GLY A 159 15.26 -7.51 -16.53
CA GLY A 159 14.67 -8.84 -16.74
C GLY A 159 14.66 -9.73 -15.51
N GLN A 160 15.29 -9.31 -14.40
CA GLN A 160 15.24 -10.07 -13.14
C GLN A 160 13.83 -10.04 -12.54
N GLU A 161 13.29 -11.24 -12.29
CA GLU A 161 12.07 -11.45 -11.49
C GLU A 161 12.48 -12.11 -10.16
N THR A 162 12.10 -11.50 -9.05
CA THR A 162 12.45 -11.97 -7.70
C THR A 162 11.21 -12.16 -6.86
N THR A 163 11.06 -13.33 -6.24
CA THR A 163 10.01 -13.58 -5.26
C THR A 163 10.34 -12.88 -3.95
N VAL A 164 9.54 -11.88 -3.59
CA VAL A 164 9.67 -11.14 -2.34
C VAL A 164 9.04 -11.90 -1.20
N PHE A 165 7.83 -12.42 -1.45
CA PHE A 165 7.08 -13.22 -0.49
C PHE A 165 6.37 -14.39 -1.16
N ARG A 166 6.41 -15.54 -0.50
CA ARG A 166 5.42 -16.61 -0.57
C ARG A 166 4.94 -16.88 0.84
N PHE A 167 3.65 -16.84 1.06
CA PHE A 167 3.07 -17.00 2.39
C PHE A 167 1.66 -17.58 2.28
N GLN A 168 1.15 -18.15 3.36
CA GLN A 168 -0.20 -18.66 3.42
C GLN A 168 -1.05 -17.86 4.40
N LEU A 169 -2.30 -17.63 4.02
CA LEU A 169 -3.33 -17.15 4.92
C LEU A 169 -4.26 -18.31 5.30
N ASP A 170 -4.75 -18.28 6.53
CA ASP A 170 -5.81 -19.15 7.01
C ASP A 170 -7.21 -18.65 6.55
N ASP A 171 -8.26 -19.35 6.92
CA ASP A 171 -9.67 -19.02 6.62
C ASP A 171 -10.14 -17.70 7.27
N LYS A 172 -9.40 -17.19 8.26
CA LYS A 172 -9.65 -15.90 8.93
C LYS A 172 -8.77 -14.77 8.40
N GLY A 173 -7.89 -15.06 7.45
CA GLY A 173 -6.95 -14.10 6.88
C GLY A 173 -5.72 -13.83 7.76
N HIS A 174 -5.42 -14.72 8.71
CA HIS A 174 -4.17 -14.63 9.49
C HIS A 174 -3.04 -15.33 8.75
N LEU A 175 -1.84 -14.80 8.93
CA LEU A 175 -0.63 -15.45 8.43
C LEU A 175 -0.43 -16.79 9.12
N VAL A 176 -0.32 -17.86 8.34
CA VAL A 176 0.01 -19.19 8.87
C VAL A 176 1.45 -19.20 9.36
N PRO A 177 1.71 -19.52 10.63
CA PRO A 177 3.07 -19.56 11.18
C PRO A 177 3.99 -20.47 10.38
N GLY A 178 5.21 -20.00 10.08
CA GLY A 178 6.19 -20.78 9.33
C GLY A 178 5.95 -20.91 7.81
N SER A 179 4.88 -20.33 7.29
CA SER A 179 4.57 -20.38 5.84
C SER A 179 5.37 -19.39 5.00
N LEU A 180 6.00 -18.38 5.63
CA LEU A 180 6.75 -17.36 4.90
C LEU A 180 8.02 -17.96 4.26
N SER A 181 8.16 -17.78 2.96
CA SER A 181 9.27 -18.24 2.14
C SER A 181 9.62 -17.19 1.08
N ARG A 182 10.85 -17.28 0.56
CA ARG A 182 11.33 -16.52 -0.60
C ARG A 182 11.83 -17.44 -1.71
N ILE A 183 11.48 -18.73 -1.64
CA ILE A 183 11.82 -19.66 -2.72
C ILE A 183 11.17 -19.16 -4.00
N HIS A 184 12.01 -18.95 -5.02
CA HIS A 184 11.56 -18.36 -6.29
C HIS A 184 10.43 -19.17 -6.93
N LYS A 185 9.42 -18.43 -7.39
CA LYS A 185 8.28 -18.96 -8.17
C LYS A 185 7.99 -17.97 -9.29
N ASP A 186 8.23 -18.39 -10.52
CA ASP A 186 7.91 -17.59 -11.70
C ASP A 186 6.42 -17.25 -11.76
N LEU A 187 6.07 -15.97 -11.86
CA LEU A 187 4.70 -15.52 -12.14
C LEU A 187 4.59 -14.97 -13.56
N ARG A 188 5.45 -14.03 -13.93
CA ARG A 188 5.50 -13.42 -15.26
C ARG A 188 5.79 -14.45 -16.35
N ALA A 189 6.84 -15.27 -16.18
CA ALA A 189 7.21 -16.28 -17.15
C ALA A 189 6.16 -17.40 -17.25
N ALA A 190 5.51 -17.76 -16.15
CA ALA A 190 4.42 -18.74 -16.13
C ALA A 190 3.21 -18.24 -16.92
N TRP A 191 2.82 -16.97 -16.73
CA TRP A 191 1.73 -16.33 -17.47
C TRP A 191 2.01 -16.29 -18.98
N SER A 192 3.17 -15.79 -19.40
CA SER A 192 3.55 -15.69 -20.82
C SER A 192 3.61 -17.05 -21.55
N LYS A 193 3.81 -18.14 -20.82
CA LYS A 193 3.73 -19.51 -21.37
C LYS A 193 2.29 -19.99 -21.53
N SER A 194 1.38 -19.54 -20.67
CA SER A 194 -0.04 -19.94 -20.72
C SER A 194 -0.79 -19.31 -21.89
N GLU A 195 -0.44 -18.06 -22.25
CA GLU A 195 -1.05 -17.36 -23.39
C GLU A 195 -0.63 -17.94 -24.77
N ARG A 196 0.45 -18.72 -24.83
CA ARG A 196 0.97 -19.32 -26.07
C ARG A 196 0.42 -20.71 -26.37
N LYS A 197 -0.50 -21.19 -25.56
CA LYS A 197 -1.22 -22.47 -25.76
C LYS A 197 -2.64 -22.22 -26.20
#